data_c7ca11f6bb5d5dc71cef90caf5876506
#
_entry.id   c7ca11f6bb5d5dc71cef90caf5876506
#
_cell.length_a   1.000
_cell.length_b   1.000
_cell.length_c   1.000
_cell.angle_alpha   90.00
_cell.angle_beta   90.00
_cell.angle_gamma   90.00
#
_symmetry.space_group_name_H-M   'P 1'
#
loop_
_entity.id
_entity.type
_entity.pdbx_description
1 polymer ?
#
loop_
_entity_poly.entity_id
_entity_poly.type
_entity_poly.pdbx_seq_one_letter_code
_entity_poly.pdbx_strand_id
1 'polypeptide(L)'
;MDYDLSYENNVNVGKATVNITFKGNYEGTRSVNFNIIAKALSNDLIDISETPAQTYTGSAITPTPTIKFGDVTLVKDKDYTLSYTDNVNAGKAKINVSFIGNYSGTASTTFDIIADVLNQEKVSISEIAKQTYTGKEITPAPTIKYGDVTLVKDKDYNLTYTDNVNVGTAKVSIAFVGNYSGTASTSFEITARVVAEDDKTIIIQAIPNQTYTGSEIKPEPVIIDKNR
;
A
#
# COMPACT_ATOMS: atom_id res chain seq x y z
N MET A 1 25.79 -55.44 -39.24
CA MET A 1 25.97 -55.64 -37.82
C MET A 1 24.60 -55.45 -37.19
N ASP A 2 24.08 -56.47 -36.52
CA ASP A 2 22.72 -56.47 -35.97
C ASP A 2 22.83 -56.23 -34.47
N TYR A 3 21.97 -55.40 -33.94
CA TYR A 3 21.94 -55.01 -32.51
C TYR A 3 20.54 -54.56 -32.09
N ASP A 4 20.27 -54.65 -30.78
CA ASP A 4 19.12 -54.01 -30.12
C ASP A 4 19.60 -52.84 -29.29
N LEU A 5 18.73 -51.83 -29.17
CA LEU A 5 18.95 -50.67 -28.28
C LEU A 5 17.94 -50.69 -27.15
N SER A 6 18.43 -50.36 -25.95
CA SER A 6 17.59 -49.99 -24.83
C SER A 6 18.13 -48.72 -24.18
N TYR A 7 17.26 -48.01 -23.49
CA TYR A 7 17.58 -46.68 -22.93
C TYR A 7 17.26 -46.63 -21.45
N GLU A 8 18.14 -45.94 -20.70
CA GLU A 8 17.93 -45.67 -19.30
C GLU A 8 18.07 -44.17 -19.03
N ASN A 9 17.25 -43.66 -18.12
CA ASN A 9 17.23 -42.24 -17.70
C ASN A 9 17.08 -41.23 -18.86
N ASN A 10 16.40 -41.65 -19.95
CA ASN A 10 16.33 -40.90 -21.20
C ASN A 10 15.09 -39.97 -21.33
N VAL A 11 14.48 -39.59 -20.19
CA VAL A 11 13.27 -38.73 -20.19
C VAL A 11 13.57 -37.36 -19.53
N ASN A 12 14.26 -37.33 -18.40
CA ASN A 12 14.49 -36.13 -17.63
C ASN A 12 15.91 -35.58 -17.82
N VAL A 13 16.12 -34.35 -17.51
CA VAL A 13 17.43 -33.69 -17.46
C VAL A 13 18.42 -34.53 -16.64
N GLY A 14 19.58 -34.75 -17.19
CA GLY A 14 20.63 -35.55 -16.58
C GLY A 14 21.38 -36.43 -17.57
N LYS A 15 22.13 -37.40 -17.04
CA LYS A 15 22.90 -38.35 -17.85
C LYS A 15 22.04 -39.55 -18.22
N ALA A 16 21.79 -39.73 -19.49
CA ALA A 16 21.10 -40.88 -20.07
C ALA A 16 22.10 -41.92 -20.63
N THR A 17 21.68 -43.16 -20.69
CA THR A 17 22.49 -44.29 -21.20
C THR A 17 21.77 -44.97 -22.33
N VAL A 18 22.51 -45.27 -23.39
CA VAL A 18 22.09 -46.20 -24.48
C VAL A 18 22.85 -47.51 -24.28
N ASN A 19 22.12 -48.57 -24.07
CA ASN A 19 22.67 -49.92 -23.99
C ASN A 19 22.51 -50.60 -25.36
N ILE A 20 23.58 -51.18 -25.87
CA ILE A 20 23.69 -51.85 -27.16
C ILE A 20 23.92 -53.32 -26.89
N THR A 21 23.03 -54.20 -27.39
CA THR A 21 23.18 -55.66 -27.34
C THR A 21 23.39 -56.15 -28.75
N PHE A 22 24.60 -56.69 -29.01
CA PHE A 22 24.93 -57.21 -30.36
C PHE A 22 24.27 -58.56 -30.60
N LYS A 23 23.96 -58.86 -31.92
CA LYS A 23 23.29 -60.07 -32.37
C LYS A 23 23.93 -60.63 -33.60
N GLY A 24 23.46 -61.86 -34.00
CA GLY A 24 23.85 -62.55 -35.23
C GLY A 24 25.27 -63.05 -35.17
N ASN A 25 26.18 -62.53 -35.98
CA ASN A 25 27.60 -62.86 -35.97
C ASN A 25 28.44 -62.20 -34.90
N TYR A 26 27.79 -61.40 -34.02
CA TYR A 26 28.40 -60.71 -32.96
C TYR A 26 27.65 -60.95 -31.64
N GLU A 27 28.31 -60.92 -30.51
CA GLU A 27 27.71 -61.04 -29.20
C GLU A 27 28.33 -60.03 -28.24
N GLY A 28 27.67 -59.83 -27.10
CA GLY A 28 28.12 -58.91 -26.04
C GLY A 28 27.31 -57.63 -26.00
N THR A 29 27.66 -56.79 -25.03
CA THR A 29 26.98 -55.51 -24.78
C THR A 29 27.98 -54.36 -24.71
N ARG A 30 27.52 -53.15 -25.07
CA ARG A 30 28.22 -51.89 -24.92
C ARG A 30 27.24 -50.85 -24.44
N SER A 31 27.71 -49.79 -23.77
CA SER A 31 26.88 -48.64 -23.44
C SER A 31 27.59 -47.36 -23.78
N VAL A 32 26.80 -46.34 -24.08
CA VAL A 32 27.25 -44.97 -24.31
C VAL A 32 26.28 -43.99 -23.61
N ASN A 33 26.84 -42.94 -23.11
CA ASN A 33 26.05 -41.93 -22.39
C ASN A 33 25.88 -40.65 -23.21
N PHE A 34 24.76 -39.98 -22.99
CA PHE A 34 24.53 -38.61 -23.45
C PHE A 34 23.86 -37.79 -22.37
N ASN A 35 23.93 -36.46 -22.48
CA ASN A 35 23.29 -35.57 -21.50
C ASN A 35 21.98 -35.02 -22.09
N ILE A 36 20.92 -35.08 -21.30
CA ILE A 36 19.69 -34.34 -21.55
C ILE A 36 19.83 -33.01 -20.82
N ILE A 37 19.77 -31.91 -21.55
CA ILE A 37 19.90 -30.55 -21.01
C ILE A 37 18.53 -29.94 -20.78
N ALA A 38 18.42 -29.03 -19.82
CA ALA A 38 17.17 -28.32 -19.51
C ALA A 38 16.71 -27.48 -20.72
N LYS A 39 15.39 -27.48 -20.94
CA LYS A 39 14.77 -26.59 -21.93
C LYS A 39 14.74 -25.18 -21.39
N ALA A 40 15.43 -24.27 -22.07
CA ALA A 40 15.37 -22.84 -21.69
C ALA A 40 14.00 -22.25 -22.02
N LEU A 41 13.39 -21.57 -21.03
CA LEU A 41 12.11 -20.88 -21.14
C LEU A 41 12.29 -19.40 -20.79
N SER A 42 11.45 -18.56 -21.44
CA SER A 42 11.36 -17.13 -21.23
C SER A 42 9.90 -16.68 -21.42
N ASN A 43 9.60 -15.40 -21.14
CA ASN A 43 8.24 -14.86 -21.35
C ASN A 43 7.67 -15.14 -22.75
N ASP A 44 8.51 -15.16 -23.80
CA ASP A 44 8.06 -15.33 -25.18
C ASP A 44 7.64 -16.78 -25.51
N LEU A 45 7.98 -17.73 -24.65
CA LEU A 45 7.75 -19.16 -24.86
C LEU A 45 6.65 -19.74 -23.98
N ILE A 46 6.14 -18.96 -23.03
CA ILE A 46 5.18 -19.44 -22.04
C ILE A 46 3.96 -18.53 -21.97
N ASP A 47 2.85 -19.09 -21.52
CA ASP A 47 1.66 -18.35 -21.14
C ASP A 47 1.57 -18.28 -19.60
N ILE A 48 1.52 -17.07 -19.05
CA ILE A 48 1.26 -16.82 -17.63
C ILE A 48 -0.15 -16.25 -17.53
N SER A 49 -1.04 -16.91 -16.77
CA SER A 49 -2.40 -16.39 -16.58
C SER A 49 -2.38 -15.02 -15.91
N GLU A 50 -3.31 -14.15 -16.29
CA GLU A 50 -3.53 -12.90 -15.59
C GLU A 50 -3.82 -13.14 -14.09
N THR A 51 -3.25 -12.30 -13.27
CA THR A 51 -3.52 -12.26 -11.82
C THR A 51 -4.46 -11.09 -11.55
N PRO A 52 -5.70 -11.34 -11.08
CA PRO A 52 -6.63 -10.27 -10.73
C PRO A 52 -6.02 -9.31 -9.70
N ALA A 53 -6.45 -8.06 -9.71
CA ALA A 53 -6.07 -7.08 -8.71
C ALA A 53 -6.41 -7.58 -7.29
N GLN A 54 -5.50 -7.35 -6.36
CA GLN A 54 -5.63 -7.75 -4.96
C GLN A 54 -5.81 -6.50 -4.11
N THR A 55 -6.61 -6.57 -3.04
CA THR A 55 -6.73 -5.46 -2.09
C THR A 55 -5.57 -5.50 -1.09
N TYR A 56 -5.06 -4.34 -0.70
CA TYR A 56 -4.07 -4.20 0.36
C TYR A 56 -4.53 -4.87 1.66
N THR A 57 -3.65 -5.65 2.28
CA THR A 57 -3.95 -6.42 3.49
C THR A 57 -3.02 -6.11 4.66
N GLY A 58 -2.01 -5.26 4.46
CA GLY A 58 -0.93 -5.03 5.42
C GLY A 58 0.15 -6.10 5.43
N SER A 59 0.00 -7.17 4.65
CA SER A 59 0.93 -8.31 4.56
C SER A 59 1.33 -8.59 3.11
N ALA A 60 2.39 -9.38 2.92
CA ALA A 60 2.82 -9.78 1.60
C ALA A 60 1.72 -10.60 0.87
N ILE A 61 1.41 -10.21 -0.36
CA ILE A 61 0.42 -10.86 -1.23
C ILE A 61 1.17 -11.71 -2.25
N THR A 62 0.90 -13.01 -2.28
CA THR A 62 1.67 -14.01 -3.04
C THR A 62 0.78 -14.90 -3.91
N PRO A 63 0.10 -14.34 -4.91
CA PRO A 63 -0.75 -15.10 -5.82
C PRO A 63 0.08 -16.07 -6.66
N THR A 64 -0.51 -17.21 -7.00
CA THR A 64 0.13 -18.22 -7.85
C THR A 64 -0.59 -18.28 -9.20
N PRO A 65 -0.06 -17.65 -10.26
CA PRO A 65 -0.64 -17.76 -11.60
C PRO A 65 -0.46 -19.16 -12.19
N THR A 66 -1.32 -19.53 -13.11
CA THR A 66 -1.10 -20.72 -13.95
C THR A 66 -0.04 -20.39 -15.00
N ILE A 67 0.95 -21.27 -15.15
CA ILE A 67 2.00 -21.14 -16.15
C ILE A 67 1.95 -22.32 -17.09
N LYS A 68 1.94 -22.06 -18.41
CA LYS A 68 1.93 -23.10 -19.45
C LYS A 68 3.10 -22.93 -20.42
N PHE A 69 3.63 -24.06 -20.87
CA PHE A 69 4.53 -24.15 -22.01
C PHE A 69 3.82 -24.96 -23.10
N GLY A 70 3.31 -24.29 -24.12
CA GLY A 70 2.38 -24.89 -25.07
C GLY A 70 1.13 -25.43 -24.34
N ASP A 71 0.79 -26.68 -24.55
CA ASP A 71 -0.35 -27.34 -23.89
C ASP A 71 -0.04 -27.88 -22.50
N VAL A 72 1.22 -27.83 -22.07
CA VAL A 72 1.66 -28.39 -20.78
C VAL A 72 1.54 -27.35 -19.69
N THR A 73 0.73 -27.63 -18.66
CA THR A 73 0.70 -26.84 -17.44
C THR A 73 1.90 -27.21 -16.55
N LEU A 74 2.73 -26.23 -16.25
CA LEU A 74 3.91 -26.39 -15.38
C LEU A 74 3.49 -26.47 -13.92
N VAL A 75 4.24 -27.25 -13.13
CA VAL A 75 3.95 -27.54 -11.73
C VAL A 75 4.92 -26.76 -10.84
N LYS A 76 4.37 -25.93 -9.93
CA LYS A 76 5.17 -25.19 -8.95
C LYS A 76 6.00 -26.16 -8.09
N ASP A 77 7.21 -25.73 -7.73
CA ASP A 77 8.21 -26.46 -6.94
C ASP A 77 8.78 -27.72 -7.60
N LYS A 78 8.28 -28.08 -8.80
CA LYS A 78 8.83 -29.13 -9.67
C LYS A 78 9.44 -28.53 -10.94
N ASP A 79 8.72 -27.66 -11.62
CA ASP A 79 9.10 -27.10 -12.92
C ASP A 79 9.52 -25.62 -12.78
N TYR A 80 9.06 -24.93 -11.74
CA TYR A 80 9.40 -23.53 -11.44
C TYR A 80 9.23 -23.17 -9.96
N THR A 81 9.89 -22.10 -9.55
CA THR A 81 9.67 -21.42 -8.26
C THR A 81 9.21 -19.99 -8.49
N LEU A 82 8.55 -19.38 -7.47
CA LEU A 82 8.09 -17.99 -7.50
C LEU A 82 8.79 -17.17 -6.42
N SER A 83 9.09 -15.93 -6.78
CA SER A 83 9.45 -14.87 -5.83
C SER A 83 8.72 -13.58 -6.20
N TYR A 84 8.59 -12.67 -5.24
CA TYR A 84 7.77 -11.46 -5.39
C TYR A 84 8.57 -10.23 -5.01
N THR A 85 8.28 -9.11 -5.67
CA THR A 85 8.77 -7.79 -5.30
C THR A 85 7.62 -6.80 -5.29
N ASP A 86 7.72 -5.78 -4.42
CA ASP A 86 6.72 -4.72 -4.25
C ASP A 86 5.30 -5.24 -3.91
N ASN A 87 5.23 -6.43 -3.30
CA ASN A 87 3.99 -7.19 -3.08
C ASN A 87 3.33 -6.95 -1.70
N VAL A 88 3.65 -5.84 -1.03
CA VAL A 88 3.07 -5.48 0.27
C VAL A 88 2.18 -4.25 0.16
N ASN A 89 2.65 -3.17 -0.47
CA ASN A 89 1.95 -1.90 -0.54
C ASN A 89 1.09 -1.78 -1.80
N ALA A 90 0.08 -0.90 -1.76
CA ALA A 90 -0.72 -0.55 -2.92
C ALA A 90 0.17 -0.04 -4.06
N GLY A 91 -0.08 -0.54 -5.27
CA GLY A 91 0.73 -0.28 -6.46
C GLY A 91 0.88 -1.51 -7.33
N LYS A 92 1.88 -1.50 -8.19
CA LYS A 92 2.16 -2.60 -9.10
C LYS A 92 3.22 -3.55 -8.52
N ALA A 93 2.80 -4.76 -8.17
CA ALA A 93 3.65 -5.84 -7.69
C ALA A 93 4.15 -6.71 -8.84
N LYS A 94 5.29 -7.38 -8.64
CA LYS A 94 5.90 -8.26 -9.64
C LYS A 94 6.04 -9.69 -9.12
N ILE A 95 5.70 -10.65 -9.97
CA ILE A 95 5.94 -12.08 -9.80
C ILE A 95 7.14 -12.46 -10.66
N ASN A 96 8.19 -12.97 -10.03
CA ASN A 96 9.35 -13.52 -10.75
C ASN A 96 9.27 -15.04 -10.74
N VAL A 97 9.46 -15.64 -11.91
CA VAL A 97 9.45 -17.06 -12.14
C VAL A 97 10.86 -17.52 -12.43
N SER A 98 11.34 -18.53 -11.72
CA SER A 98 12.61 -19.21 -12.00
C SER A 98 12.32 -20.67 -12.37
N PHE A 99 12.64 -21.06 -13.59
CA PHE A 99 12.42 -22.44 -14.06
C PHE A 99 13.48 -23.38 -13.49
N ILE A 100 13.07 -24.60 -13.14
CA ILE A 100 13.89 -25.62 -12.50
C ILE A 100 13.60 -27.01 -13.10
N GLY A 101 14.37 -28.02 -12.71
CA GLY A 101 14.16 -29.40 -13.15
C GLY A 101 14.45 -29.60 -14.64
N ASN A 102 13.45 -29.98 -15.41
CA ASN A 102 13.57 -30.15 -16.85
C ASN A 102 13.59 -28.82 -17.64
N TYR A 103 13.41 -27.71 -16.95
CA TYR A 103 13.40 -26.37 -17.52
C TYR A 103 14.48 -25.50 -16.88
N SER A 104 14.83 -24.40 -17.55
CA SER A 104 15.78 -23.39 -17.10
C SER A 104 15.38 -22.02 -17.61
N GLY A 105 15.98 -20.95 -17.04
CA GLY A 105 15.69 -19.58 -17.41
C GLY A 105 14.72 -18.90 -16.43
N THR A 106 14.22 -17.73 -16.82
CA THR A 106 13.37 -16.89 -15.97
C THR A 106 12.26 -16.23 -16.80
N ALA A 107 11.18 -15.91 -16.12
CA ALA A 107 10.09 -15.10 -16.65
C ALA A 107 9.53 -14.19 -15.57
N SER A 108 8.64 -13.29 -15.92
CA SER A 108 7.95 -12.47 -14.92
C SER A 108 6.62 -11.93 -15.43
N THR A 109 5.72 -11.65 -14.49
CA THR A 109 4.47 -10.93 -14.73
C THR A 109 4.21 -9.95 -13.59
N THR A 110 3.17 -9.14 -13.68
CA THR A 110 2.79 -8.18 -12.66
C THR A 110 1.32 -8.34 -12.28
N PHE A 111 0.97 -7.85 -11.09
CA PHE A 111 -0.41 -7.69 -10.66
C PHE A 111 -0.54 -6.38 -9.88
N ASP A 112 -1.77 -5.86 -9.79
CA ASP A 112 -2.03 -4.63 -9.06
C ASP A 112 -2.49 -4.94 -7.64
N ILE A 113 -1.95 -4.20 -6.67
CA ILE A 113 -2.45 -4.12 -5.30
C ILE A 113 -3.20 -2.81 -5.19
N ILE A 114 -4.52 -2.87 -5.03
CA ILE A 114 -5.38 -1.70 -4.87
C ILE A 114 -5.47 -1.31 -3.40
N ALA A 115 -5.57 0.00 -3.14
CA ALA A 115 -5.75 0.52 -1.79
C ALA A 115 -7.04 0.00 -1.14
N ASP A 116 -7.01 -0.30 0.17
CA ASP A 116 -8.23 -0.64 0.91
C ASP A 116 -9.08 0.62 1.10
N VAL A 117 -10.38 0.49 0.82
CA VAL A 117 -11.34 1.61 0.91
C VAL A 117 -11.82 1.75 2.35
N LEU A 118 -11.43 2.84 3.00
CA LEU A 118 -11.85 3.20 4.34
C LEU A 118 -12.98 4.25 4.32
N ASN A 119 -13.85 4.17 5.30
CA ASN A 119 -14.93 5.12 5.53
C ASN A 119 -15.15 5.31 7.05
N GLN A 120 -16.12 6.16 7.41
CA GLN A 120 -16.45 6.46 8.81
C GLN A 120 -16.77 5.21 9.66
N GLU A 121 -17.33 4.16 9.05
CA GLU A 121 -17.76 2.95 9.76
C GLU A 121 -16.59 1.99 10.04
N LYS A 122 -15.56 2.02 9.19
CA LYS A 122 -14.39 1.15 9.31
C LYS A 122 -13.33 1.68 10.28
N VAL A 123 -13.33 2.98 10.56
CA VAL A 123 -12.28 3.61 11.35
C VAL A 123 -12.79 4.11 12.70
N SER A 124 -11.94 4.05 13.71
CA SER A 124 -12.16 4.72 14.98
C SER A 124 -11.39 6.04 15.00
N ILE A 125 -12.11 7.15 15.23
CA ILE A 125 -11.55 8.50 15.29
C ILE A 125 -11.72 8.99 16.72
N SER A 126 -10.62 9.38 17.38
CA SER A 126 -10.69 9.93 18.75
C SER A 126 -11.46 11.25 18.77
N GLU A 127 -12.17 11.50 19.86
CA GLU A 127 -12.73 12.80 20.11
C GLU A 127 -11.62 13.88 20.15
N ILE A 128 -11.93 15.05 19.63
CA ILE A 128 -11.10 16.24 19.71
C ILE A 128 -11.66 17.12 20.83
N ALA A 129 -10.86 17.37 21.86
CA ALA A 129 -11.25 18.24 22.96
C ALA A 129 -11.62 19.64 22.45
N LYS A 130 -12.52 20.32 23.18
CA LYS A 130 -12.88 21.73 22.93
C LYS A 130 -11.63 22.60 22.88
N GLN A 131 -11.58 23.50 21.93
CA GLN A 131 -10.50 24.45 21.73
C GLN A 131 -10.96 25.85 22.12
N THR A 132 -10.03 26.72 22.58
CA THR A 132 -10.34 28.10 22.85
C THR A 132 -9.97 28.96 21.65
N TYR A 133 -10.80 29.96 21.33
CA TYR A 133 -10.53 30.93 20.27
C TYR A 133 -9.16 31.57 20.41
N THR A 134 -8.38 31.63 19.35
CA THR A 134 -7.01 32.17 19.32
C THR A 134 -6.83 33.34 18.35
N GLY A 135 -7.84 33.64 17.52
CA GLY A 135 -7.72 34.54 16.36
C GLY A 135 -7.04 33.97 15.14
N LYS A 136 -6.59 32.73 15.20
CA LYS A 136 -5.90 32.00 14.10
C LYS A 136 -6.54 30.66 13.87
N GLU A 137 -6.17 30.02 12.75
CA GLU A 137 -6.60 28.64 12.47
C GLU A 137 -6.20 27.67 13.58
N ILE A 138 -7.12 26.83 13.97
CA ILE A 138 -6.96 25.78 14.98
C ILE A 138 -7.04 24.45 14.25
N THR A 139 -5.95 23.66 14.30
CA THR A 139 -5.78 22.44 13.48
C THR A 139 -5.39 21.22 14.32
N PRO A 140 -6.21 20.80 15.29
CA PRO A 140 -5.93 19.62 16.11
C PRO A 140 -6.00 18.34 15.27
N ALA A 141 -5.09 17.40 15.50
CA ALA A 141 -5.07 16.12 14.83
C ALA A 141 -5.66 15.01 15.72
N PRO A 142 -6.78 14.39 15.37
CA PRO A 142 -7.30 13.24 16.11
C PRO A 142 -6.42 12.01 15.86
N THR A 143 -6.45 11.05 16.79
CA THR A 143 -5.93 9.72 16.55
C THR A 143 -6.93 8.93 15.71
N ILE A 144 -6.47 8.32 14.63
CA ILE A 144 -7.30 7.50 13.74
C ILE A 144 -6.77 6.08 13.74
N LYS A 145 -7.65 5.10 13.95
CA LYS A 145 -7.32 3.67 13.92
C LYS A 145 -8.19 2.92 12.93
N TYR A 146 -7.57 1.94 12.26
CA TYR A 146 -8.26 0.92 11.47
C TYR A 146 -7.96 -0.45 12.11
N GLY A 147 -8.96 -1.04 12.78
CA GLY A 147 -8.73 -2.15 13.68
C GLY A 147 -7.73 -1.78 14.78
N ASP A 148 -6.68 -2.59 14.93
CA ASP A 148 -5.61 -2.34 15.91
C ASP A 148 -4.50 -1.43 15.37
N VAL A 149 -4.53 -1.08 14.09
CA VAL A 149 -3.50 -0.24 13.43
C VAL A 149 -3.81 1.23 13.64
N THR A 150 -2.88 1.97 14.24
CA THR A 150 -2.93 3.44 14.28
C THR A 150 -2.41 3.99 12.96
N LEU A 151 -3.25 4.74 12.25
CA LEU A 151 -2.89 5.37 10.98
C LEU A 151 -2.00 6.59 11.20
N VAL A 152 -1.09 6.83 10.26
CA VAL A 152 -0.09 7.90 10.33
C VAL A 152 -0.48 9.04 9.38
N LYS A 153 -0.58 10.26 9.94
CA LYS A 153 -0.83 11.47 9.15
C LYS A 153 0.26 11.67 8.09
N ASP A 154 -0.13 12.18 6.92
CA ASP A 154 0.68 12.45 5.74
C ASP A 154 1.26 11.19 5.05
N LYS A 155 1.03 10.01 5.62
CA LYS A 155 1.35 8.70 5.03
C LYS A 155 0.08 7.92 4.68
N ASP A 156 -0.85 7.81 5.64
CA ASP A 156 -2.06 7.00 5.52
C ASP A 156 -3.31 7.88 5.34
N TYR A 157 -3.25 9.15 5.76
CA TYR A 157 -4.33 10.12 5.59
C TYR A 157 -3.84 11.57 5.64
N ASN A 158 -4.62 12.46 5.04
CA ASN A 158 -4.47 13.92 5.13
C ASN A 158 -5.66 14.53 5.85
N LEU A 159 -5.46 15.70 6.51
CA LEU A 159 -6.51 16.45 7.18
C LEU A 159 -6.72 17.81 6.49
N THR A 160 -7.99 18.20 6.38
CA THR A 160 -8.39 19.55 6.01
C THR A 160 -9.44 20.06 6.99
N TYR A 161 -9.48 21.39 7.20
CA TYR A 161 -10.32 22.02 8.21
C TYR A 161 -11.22 23.08 7.57
N THR A 162 -12.42 23.22 8.10
CA THR A 162 -13.32 24.35 7.79
C THR A 162 -13.90 24.89 9.07
N ASP A 163 -14.24 26.18 9.07
CA ASP A 163 -14.81 26.91 10.22
C ASP A 163 -13.95 26.87 11.48
N ASN A 164 -12.62 26.71 11.30
CA ASN A 164 -11.64 26.44 12.36
C ASN A 164 -10.94 27.68 12.92
N VAL A 165 -11.51 28.88 12.70
CA VAL A 165 -10.99 30.16 13.22
C VAL A 165 -11.92 30.74 14.30
N ASN A 166 -13.21 30.84 14.03
CA ASN A 166 -14.18 31.51 14.88
C ASN A 166 -14.86 30.55 15.88
N VAL A 167 -15.46 31.10 16.91
CA VAL A 167 -16.31 30.37 17.88
C VAL A 167 -17.42 29.64 17.14
N GLY A 168 -17.62 28.36 17.47
CA GLY A 168 -18.59 27.48 16.83
C GLY A 168 -18.06 26.07 16.64
N THR A 169 -18.67 25.33 15.73
CA THR A 169 -18.27 23.97 15.42
C THR A 169 -17.39 23.93 14.16
N ALA A 170 -16.14 23.60 14.32
CA ALA A 170 -15.19 23.38 13.24
C ALA A 170 -15.30 21.93 12.71
N LYS A 171 -15.13 21.73 11.42
CA LYS A 171 -15.16 20.43 10.76
C LYS A 171 -13.74 20.00 10.37
N VAL A 172 -13.42 18.73 10.59
CA VAL A 172 -12.19 18.07 10.13
C VAL A 172 -12.57 17.03 9.08
N SER A 173 -12.08 17.21 7.87
CA SER A 173 -12.24 16.22 6.80
C SER A 173 -10.96 15.40 6.69
N ILE A 174 -11.12 14.08 6.58
CA ILE A 174 -10.05 13.09 6.51
C ILE A 174 -10.09 12.47 5.12
N ALA A 175 -9.00 12.56 4.37
CA ALA A 175 -8.83 11.87 3.10
C ALA A 175 -7.77 10.78 3.28
N PHE A 176 -8.14 9.51 3.10
CA PHE A 176 -7.21 8.40 3.17
C PHE A 176 -6.35 8.34 1.92
N VAL A 177 -5.07 7.99 2.07
CA VAL A 177 -4.06 8.00 1.00
C VAL A 177 -3.11 6.80 1.13
N GLY A 178 -2.26 6.60 0.11
CA GLY A 178 -1.25 5.53 0.12
C GLY A 178 -1.87 4.14 -0.01
N ASN A 179 -1.74 3.33 1.03
CA ASN A 179 -2.32 1.98 1.08
C ASN A 179 -3.84 1.99 1.34
N TYR A 180 -4.40 3.15 1.59
CA TYR A 180 -5.82 3.36 1.86
C TYR A 180 -6.41 4.38 0.89
N SER A 181 -7.73 4.37 0.79
CA SER A 181 -8.50 5.34 0.00
C SER A 181 -9.85 5.61 0.67
N GLY A 182 -10.57 6.63 0.20
CA GLY A 182 -11.85 7.01 0.76
C GLY A 182 -11.74 8.18 1.73
N THR A 183 -12.82 8.44 2.49
CA THR A 183 -12.93 9.63 3.36
C THR A 183 -13.68 9.34 4.64
N ALA A 184 -13.39 10.13 5.67
CA ALA A 184 -14.14 10.22 6.92
C ALA A 184 -14.17 11.68 7.39
N SER A 185 -14.88 11.96 8.47
CA SER A 185 -14.90 13.31 9.06
C SER A 185 -15.17 13.27 10.55
N THR A 186 -14.73 14.31 11.25
CA THR A 186 -15.08 14.60 12.64
C THR A 186 -15.23 16.11 12.82
N SER A 187 -15.54 16.56 14.03
CA SER A 187 -15.68 17.97 14.36
C SER A 187 -15.14 18.25 15.75
N PHE A 188 -14.90 19.53 16.05
CA PHE A 188 -14.59 19.99 17.38
C PHE A 188 -15.24 21.36 17.62
N GLU A 189 -15.43 21.71 18.89
CA GLU A 189 -16.00 22.99 19.31
C GLU A 189 -14.88 24.00 19.57
N ILE A 190 -15.04 25.22 19.07
CA ILE A 190 -14.23 26.39 19.43
C ILE A 190 -15.07 27.26 20.35
N THR A 191 -14.61 27.43 21.57
CA THR A 191 -15.25 28.24 22.60
C THR A 191 -14.68 29.65 22.66
N ALA A 192 -15.47 30.60 23.13
CA ALA A 192 -14.99 31.98 23.34
C ALA A 192 -13.81 32.00 24.31
N ARG A 193 -12.85 32.88 24.03
CA ARG A 193 -11.77 33.22 24.97
C ARG A 193 -12.32 34.16 26.03
N VAL A 194 -12.09 33.83 27.29
CA VAL A 194 -12.41 34.73 28.37
C VAL A 194 -11.35 35.83 28.42
N VAL A 195 -11.77 37.09 28.39
CA VAL A 195 -10.90 38.26 28.57
C VAL A 195 -10.84 38.57 30.06
N ALA A 196 -9.70 38.29 30.70
CA ALA A 196 -9.47 38.65 32.09
C ALA A 196 -9.14 40.14 32.22
N GLU A 197 -9.31 40.68 33.43
CA GLU A 197 -9.07 42.11 33.72
C GLU A 197 -7.59 42.52 33.50
N ASP A 198 -6.67 41.57 33.66
CA ASP A 198 -5.21 41.74 33.47
C ASP A 198 -4.72 41.25 32.08
N ASP A 199 -5.62 40.97 31.14
CA ASP A 199 -5.27 40.46 29.78
C ASP A 199 -4.54 41.56 28.99
N LYS A 200 -3.22 41.41 28.87
CA LYS A 200 -2.34 42.34 28.15
C LYS A 200 -2.46 42.27 26.62
N THR A 201 -3.22 41.30 26.08
CA THR A 201 -3.47 41.18 24.63
C THR A 201 -4.64 42.03 24.19
N ILE A 202 -5.52 42.43 25.12
CA ILE A 202 -6.61 43.39 24.87
C ILE A 202 -6.18 44.74 25.41
N ILE A 203 -6.08 45.72 24.52
CA ILE A 203 -5.76 47.11 24.90
C ILE A 203 -7.03 47.93 24.78
N ILE A 204 -7.42 48.55 25.87
CA ILE A 204 -8.46 49.59 25.89
C ILE A 204 -7.77 50.91 25.95
N GLN A 205 -7.86 51.73 24.91
CA GLN A 205 -7.26 53.07 24.92
C GLN A 205 -7.99 54.00 25.90
N ALA A 206 -7.25 54.89 26.51
CA ALA A 206 -7.83 55.91 27.41
C ALA A 206 -8.85 56.76 26.62
N ILE A 207 -9.99 56.98 27.23
CA ILE A 207 -11.02 57.86 26.66
C ILE A 207 -10.59 59.32 26.94
N PRO A 208 -10.48 60.17 25.91
CA PRO A 208 -10.16 61.61 26.13
C PRO A 208 -11.19 62.30 27.00
N ASN A 209 -10.77 63.36 27.67
CA ASN A 209 -11.69 64.19 28.42
C ASN A 209 -12.84 64.71 27.56
N GLN A 210 -14.06 64.70 28.10
CA GLN A 210 -15.26 65.16 27.42
C GLN A 210 -15.71 66.48 28.01
N THR A 211 -16.28 67.35 27.16
CA THR A 211 -16.85 68.63 27.61
C THR A 211 -18.30 68.40 28.02
N TYR A 212 -18.71 69.05 29.13
CA TYR A 212 -20.08 69.01 29.62
C TYR A 212 -21.07 69.58 28.55
N THR A 213 -22.13 68.79 28.26
CA THR A 213 -23.12 69.09 27.18
C THR A 213 -24.53 69.35 27.73
N GLY A 214 -24.78 69.23 29.03
CA GLY A 214 -26.13 69.22 29.57
C GLY A 214 -26.94 67.97 29.37
N SER A 215 -26.36 66.92 28.70
CA SER A 215 -26.95 65.62 28.37
C SER A 215 -25.97 64.51 28.68
N GLU A 216 -26.43 63.24 28.60
CA GLU A 216 -25.62 62.09 28.78
C GLU A 216 -24.50 62.03 27.73
N ILE A 217 -23.24 61.79 28.15
CA ILE A 217 -22.07 61.69 27.30
C ILE A 217 -21.68 60.19 27.20
N LYS A 218 -21.63 59.59 26.02
CA LYS A 218 -21.37 58.18 25.74
C LYS A 218 -20.17 58.02 24.80
N PRO A 219 -18.94 58.26 25.27
CA PRO A 219 -17.79 58.06 24.42
C PRO A 219 -17.53 56.56 24.20
N GLU A 220 -17.19 56.18 22.97
CA GLU A 220 -16.81 54.80 22.62
C GLU A 220 -15.31 54.62 22.82
N PRO A 221 -14.85 53.59 23.60
CA PRO A 221 -13.46 53.27 23.70
C PRO A 221 -12.92 52.61 22.48
N VAL A 222 -11.67 52.82 22.12
CA VAL A 222 -10.97 52.01 21.11
C VAL A 222 -10.41 50.78 21.79
N ILE A 223 -10.81 49.59 21.31
CA ILE A 223 -10.38 48.28 21.80
C ILE A 223 -9.56 47.60 20.72
N ILE A 224 -8.35 47.17 21.08
CA ILE A 224 -7.42 46.48 20.17
C ILE A 224 -7.14 45.10 20.74
N ASP A 225 -7.37 44.08 19.93
CA ASP A 225 -6.92 42.70 20.19
C ASP A 225 -5.62 42.45 19.42
N LYS A 226 -4.51 42.19 20.13
CA LYS A 226 -3.19 41.90 19.53
C LYS A 226 -3.07 40.54 18.89
N ASN A 227 -4.04 39.67 19.11
CA ASN A 227 -4.03 38.29 18.55
C ASN A 227 -4.76 38.22 17.19
N ARG A 228 -5.30 39.33 16.70
CA ARG A 228 -6.13 39.41 15.52
C ARG A 228 -5.42 40.11 14.34
#